data_64753b8a71446548b2b73c500df679f2
#
_entry.id   64753b8a71446548b2b73c500df679f2
#
_cell.length_a   1.000
_cell.length_b   1.000
_cell.length_c   1.000
_cell.angle_alpha   90.00
_cell.angle_beta   90.00
_cell.angle_gamma   90.00
#
_symmetry.space_group_name_H-M   'P 1'
#
loop_
_entity.id
_entity.type
_entity.pdbx_description
1 polymer ?
#
loop_
_entity_poly.entity_id
_entity_poly.type
_entity_poly.pdbx_seq_one_letter_code
_entity_poly.pdbx_strand_id
1 'polypeptide(L)'
;MKSCPLEEMPIRVEISIQQHSDDIISGKIPEPVECCPRCFSKPGTFKLHECRKRAFRYIAGNFVKVLITLLARWKCLECGKTFTIYPPFAAPHKRYTMIDILSLRNKLIKDEQQTCYTAVTHEGSPIGYQEENEKNVDHFLAPSTLWRWIKWSGDIKK
;
A
#
# COMPACT_ATOMS: atom_id res chain seq x y z
N MET A 1 -10.07 -26.02 12.50
CA MET A 1 -9.77 -24.58 12.29
C MET A 1 -8.36 -24.44 11.73
N LYS A 2 -8.23 -24.15 10.47
CA LYS A 2 -6.92 -23.92 9.87
C LYS A 2 -6.49 -22.49 10.21
N SER A 3 -5.51 -22.34 11.08
CA SER A 3 -4.80 -21.08 11.30
C SER A 3 -4.19 -20.64 9.98
N CYS A 4 -4.60 -19.48 9.47
CA CYS A 4 -3.94 -18.87 8.31
C CYS A 4 -2.54 -18.43 8.77
N PRO A 5 -1.46 -19.00 8.27
CA PRO A 5 -0.13 -18.63 8.74
C PRO A 5 0.18 -17.21 8.30
N LEU A 6 0.46 -16.36 9.27
CA LEU A 6 0.87 -14.96 9.09
C LEU A 6 2.13 -14.81 8.22
N GLU A 7 2.90 -15.88 8.10
CA GLU A 7 4.14 -15.93 7.31
C GLU A 7 3.92 -15.92 5.78
N GLU A 8 2.75 -16.33 5.29
CA GLU A 8 2.45 -16.34 3.85
C GLU A 8 2.02 -14.98 3.29
N MET A 9 1.62 -14.04 4.15
CA MET A 9 1.07 -12.75 3.71
C MET A 9 2.10 -11.85 3.00
N PRO A 10 3.35 -11.70 3.48
CA PRO A 10 4.36 -10.88 2.79
C PRO A 10 4.69 -11.39 1.40
N ILE A 11 4.79 -12.70 1.23
CA ILE A 11 5.07 -13.35 -0.06
C ILE A 11 3.94 -13.07 -1.06
N ARG A 12 2.68 -13.13 -0.62
CA ARG A 12 1.52 -12.84 -1.48
C ARG A 12 1.49 -11.39 -1.93
N VAL A 13 1.86 -10.45 -1.06
CA VAL A 13 1.94 -9.03 -1.41
C VAL A 13 3.03 -8.77 -2.44
N GLU A 14 4.21 -9.34 -2.24
CA GLU A 14 5.34 -9.23 -3.18
C GLU A 14 4.96 -9.77 -4.56
N ILE A 15 4.37 -10.96 -4.62
CA ILE A 15 3.87 -11.57 -5.86
C ILE A 15 2.82 -10.66 -6.53
N SER A 16 1.90 -10.08 -5.77
CA SER A 16 0.86 -9.21 -6.32
C SER A 16 1.44 -7.92 -6.91
N ILE A 17 2.44 -7.34 -6.28
CA ILE A 17 3.13 -6.14 -6.78
C ILE A 17 3.91 -6.48 -8.05
N GLN A 18 4.62 -7.60 -8.06
CA GLN A 18 5.39 -8.05 -9.22
C GLN A 18 4.47 -8.38 -10.40
N GLN A 19 3.40 -9.15 -10.18
CA GLN A 19 2.43 -9.49 -11.21
C GLN A 19 1.80 -8.25 -11.85
N HIS A 20 1.43 -7.25 -11.04
CA HIS A 20 0.90 -5.98 -11.54
C HIS A 20 1.93 -5.24 -12.42
N SER A 21 3.20 -5.26 -12.03
CA SER A 21 4.27 -4.67 -12.83
C SER A 21 4.42 -5.38 -14.18
N ASP A 22 4.44 -6.70 -14.16
CA ASP A 22 4.58 -7.54 -15.36
C ASP A 22 3.38 -7.39 -16.30
N ASP A 23 2.18 -7.28 -15.76
CA ASP A 23 0.96 -7.03 -16.55
C ASP A 23 1.03 -5.69 -17.28
N ILE A 24 1.45 -4.61 -16.60
CA ILE A 24 1.60 -3.30 -17.26
C ILE A 24 2.71 -3.33 -18.31
N ILE A 25 3.85 -3.95 -18.02
CA ILE A 25 4.98 -4.07 -18.97
C ILE A 25 4.56 -4.87 -20.21
N SER A 26 3.71 -5.89 -20.04
CA SER A 26 3.18 -6.70 -21.15
C SER A 26 2.02 -6.04 -21.90
N GLY A 27 1.63 -4.82 -21.51
CA GLY A 27 0.55 -4.06 -22.17
C GLY A 27 -0.85 -4.31 -21.59
N LYS A 28 -0.99 -5.09 -20.53
CA LYS A 28 -2.26 -5.28 -19.81
C LYS A 28 -2.48 -4.14 -18.83
N ILE A 29 -2.76 -2.95 -19.35
CA ILE A 29 -2.93 -1.75 -18.53
C ILE A 29 -4.36 -1.71 -17.99
N PRO A 30 -4.56 -1.57 -16.67
CA PRO A 30 -5.90 -1.50 -16.09
C PRO A 30 -6.64 -0.26 -16.60
N GLU A 31 -7.85 -0.46 -17.12
CA GLU A 31 -8.72 0.61 -17.59
C GLU A 31 -9.63 1.12 -16.47
N PRO A 32 -9.97 2.44 -16.48
CA PRO A 32 -10.90 2.99 -15.52
C PRO A 32 -12.30 2.43 -15.72
N VAL A 33 -12.87 1.88 -14.67
CA VAL A 33 -14.26 1.38 -14.63
C VAL A 33 -15.21 2.36 -13.94
N GLU A 34 -14.68 3.31 -13.19
CA GLU A 34 -15.43 4.33 -12.47
C GLU A 34 -15.44 5.66 -13.20
N CYS A 35 -16.35 6.54 -12.80
CA CYS A 35 -16.40 7.90 -13.33
C CYS A 35 -15.17 8.72 -12.93
N CYS A 36 -14.91 9.76 -13.69
CA CYS A 36 -13.86 10.71 -13.36
C CYS A 36 -14.06 11.27 -11.94
N PRO A 37 -13.04 11.20 -11.06
CA PRO A 37 -13.17 11.68 -9.68
C PRO A 37 -13.34 13.21 -9.54
N ARG A 38 -13.22 13.94 -10.65
CA ARG A 38 -13.32 15.40 -10.68
C ARG A 38 -14.62 15.90 -11.28
N CYS A 39 -14.98 15.44 -12.46
CA CYS A 39 -16.15 15.94 -13.20
C CYS A 39 -17.25 14.89 -13.36
N PHE A 40 -17.05 13.69 -12.84
CA PHE A 40 -18.00 12.57 -12.88
C PHE A 40 -18.40 12.12 -14.28
N SER A 41 -17.63 12.48 -15.31
CA SER A 41 -17.83 11.94 -16.67
C SER A 41 -17.62 10.43 -16.70
N LYS A 42 -18.38 9.76 -17.55
CA LYS A 42 -18.45 8.30 -17.64
C LYS A 42 -17.12 7.70 -18.15
N PRO A 43 -16.85 6.42 -17.81
CA PRO A 43 -15.78 5.65 -18.46
C PRO A 43 -15.93 5.66 -19.98
N GLY A 44 -14.81 5.66 -20.71
CA GLY A 44 -14.79 5.76 -22.17
C GLY A 44 -14.35 7.14 -22.68
N THR A 45 -14.43 8.19 -21.85
CA THR A 45 -13.89 9.53 -22.15
C THR A 45 -12.47 9.71 -21.60
N PHE A 46 -11.76 8.62 -21.35
CA PHE A 46 -10.44 8.65 -20.75
C PHE A 46 -9.38 8.20 -21.75
N LYS A 47 -8.21 8.82 -21.69
CA LYS A 47 -7.03 8.44 -22.45
C LYS A 47 -5.89 8.11 -21.50
N LEU A 48 -5.17 7.02 -21.76
CA LEU A 48 -3.96 6.71 -21.03
C LEU A 48 -2.97 7.88 -21.18
N HIS A 49 -2.53 8.43 -20.07
CA HIS A 49 -1.61 9.55 -20.04
C HIS A 49 -0.16 9.08 -19.91
N GLU A 50 0.11 8.26 -18.90
CA GLU A 50 1.43 7.66 -18.66
C GLU A 50 1.33 6.46 -17.72
N CYS A 51 2.36 5.61 -17.72
CA CYS A 51 2.62 4.65 -16.66
C CYS A 51 3.78 5.17 -15.81
N ARG A 52 3.52 5.45 -14.53
CA ARG A 52 4.48 6.10 -13.64
C ARG A 52 5.04 5.10 -12.63
N LYS A 53 6.37 5.09 -12.48
CA LYS A 53 7.06 4.31 -11.43
C LYS A 53 6.66 4.78 -10.04
N ARG A 54 6.35 3.83 -9.16
CA ARG A 54 6.04 4.06 -7.76
C ARG A 54 6.68 3.00 -6.89
N ALA A 55 7.34 3.44 -5.81
CA ALA A 55 7.84 2.56 -4.78
C ALA A 55 6.73 2.26 -3.77
N PHE A 56 6.52 0.98 -3.48
CA PHE A 56 5.66 0.49 -2.41
C PHE A 56 6.49 -0.18 -1.35
N ARG A 57 6.15 0.10 -0.09
CA ARG A 57 6.73 -0.52 1.08
C ARG A 57 5.80 -1.60 1.60
N TYR A 58 6.36 -2.74 1.95
CA TYR A 58 5.63 -3.82 2.61
C TYR A 58 6.46 -4.38 3.76
N ILE A 59 5.77 -4.94 4.75
CA ILE A 59 6.40 -5.45 5.98
C ILE A 59 6.55 -6.96 5.83
N ALA A 60 7.79 -7.43 5.96
CA ALA A 60 8.14 -8.85 5.97
C ALA A 60 8.91 -9.16 7.26
N GLY A 61 8.24 -9.80 8.22
CA GLY A 61 8.81 -10.04 9.55
C GLY A 61 9.15 -8.71 10.25
N ASN A 62 10.41 -8.54 10.61
CA ASN A 62 10.92 -7.35 11.28
C ASN A 62 11.43 -6.26 10.32
N PHE A 63 11.22 -6.43 9.00
CA PHE A 63 11.78 -5.52 8.02
C PHE A 63 10.75 -4.90 7.11
N VAL A 64 10.93 -3.61 6.81
CA VAL A 64 10.25 -2.92 5.72
C VAL A 64 11.05 -3.13 4.45
N LYS A 65 10.45 -3.75 3.46
CA LYS A 65 11.03 -3.92 2.12
C LYS A 65 10.38 -2.97 1.13
N VAL A 66 11.07 -2.68 0.04
CA VAL A 66 10.61 -1.76 -1.02
C VAL A 66 10.56 -2.48 -2.36
N LEU A 67 9.44 -2.36 -3.06
CA LEU A 67 9.31 -2.78 -4.46
C LEU A 67 8.85 -1.62 -5.32
N ILE A 68 9.42 -1.52 -6.51
CA ILE A 68 9.04 -0.52 -7.51
C ILE A 68 8.10 -1.17 -8.52
N THR A 69 6.95 -0.56 -8.73
CA THR A 69 6.00 -0.96 -9.76
C THR A 69 5.55 0.24 -10.59
N LEU A 70 4.72 -0.02 -11.58
CA LEU A 70 4.13 0.99 -12.44
C LEU A 70 2.67 1.24 -12.04
N LEU A 71 2.24 2.49 -12.08
CA LEU A 71 0.83 2.86 -11.92
C LEU A 71 0.35 3.56 -13.18
N ALA A 72 -0.81 3.15 -13.68
CA ALA A 72 -1.45 3.78 -14.83
C ALA A 72 -2.10 5.11 -14.41
N ARG A 73 -1.78 6.17 -15.13
CA ARG A 73 -2.42 7.48 -15.01
C ARG A 73 -3.24 7.76 -16.25
N TRP A 74 -4.47 8.14 -16.04
CA TRP A 74 -5.43 8.43 -17.10
C TRP A 74 -5.79 9.90 -17.11
N LYS A 75 -6.05 10.43 -18.27
CA LYS A 75 -6.54 11.81 -18.47
C LYS A 75 -7.99 11.77 -18.88
N CYS A 76 -8.82 12.50 -18.16
CA CYS A 76 -10.19 12.77 -18.55
C CYS A 76 -10.20 13.80 -19.69
N LEU A 77 -10.82 13.47 -20.81
CA LEU A 77 -10.91 14.37 -21.95
C LEU A 77 -11.90 15.50 -21.73
N GLU A 78 -12.88 15.31 -20.87
CA GLU A 78 -13.90 16.33 -20.55
C GLU A 78 -13.33 17.47 -19.68
N CYS A 79 -12.69 17.14 -18.56
CA CYS A 79 -12.15 18.15 -17.64
C CYS A 79 -10.64 18.38 -17.78
N GLY A 80 -9.95 17.60 -18.59
CA GLY A 80 -8.50 17.69 -18.80
C GLY A 80 -7.62 17.26 -17.63
N LYS A 81 -8.20 16.82 -16.51
CA LYS A 81 -7.45 16.41 -15.32
C LYS A 81 -7.01 14.95 -15.39
N THR A 82 -5.88 14.66 -14.75
CA THR A 82 -5.34 13.31 -14.63
C THR A 82 -5.68 12.68 -13.30
N PHE A 83 -5.86 11.36 -13.29
CA PHE A 83 -6.07 10.56 -12.09
C PHE A 83 -5.32 9.23 -12.22
N THR A 84 -5.03 8.61 -11.10
CA THR A 84 -4.26 7.35 -11.04
C THR A 84 -5.19 6.22 -10.65
N ILE A 85 -5.07 5.08 -11.35
CA ILE A 85 -5.71 3.83 -10.93
C ILE A 85 -4.77 3.13 -9.96
N TYR A 86 -5.29 2.83 -8.78
CA TYR A 86 -4.56 2.10 -7.75
C TYR A 86 -4.95 0.63 -7.77
N PRO A 87 -3.98 -0.30 -7.84
CA PRO A 87 -4.26 -1.72 -7.70
C PRO A 87 -4.74 -2.06 -6.28
N PRO A 88 -5.37 -3.23 -6.05
CA PRO A 88 -5.95 -3.60 -4.77
C PRO A 88 -4.97 -3.60 -3.58
N PHE A 89 -3.70 -3.85 -3.83
CA PHE A 89 -2.68 -3.81 -2.78
C PHE A 89 -2.27 -2.39 -2.37
N ALA A 90 -2.62 -1.38 -3.16
CA ALA A 90 -2.17 -0.01 -2.96
C ALA A 90 -3.22 0.82 -2.22
N ALA A 91 -2.79 1.50 -1.16
CA ALA A 91 -3.57 2.54 -0.53
C ALA A 91 -3.32 3.88 -1.25
N PRO A 92 -4.37 4.59 -1.72
CA PRO A 92 -4.21 5.86 -2.40
C PRO A 92 -3.39 6.86 -1.59
N HIS A 93 -2.39 7.46 -2.23
CA HIS A 93 -1.48 8.44 -1.64
C HIS A 93 -0.60 7.92 -0.48
N LYS A 94 -0.60 6.60 -0.20
CA LYS A 94 0.27 5.97 0.81
C LYS A 94 1.41 5.22 0.14
N ARG A 95 2.53 5.13 0.84
CA ARG A 95 3.71 4.37 0.36
C ARG A 95 3.68 2.92 0.77
N TYR A 96 2.93 2.58 1.82
CA TYR A 96 2.76 1.23 2.32
C TYR A 96 1.57 0.55 1.65
N THR A 97 1.61 -0.77 1.60
CA THR A 97 0.51 -1.55 1.05
C THR A 97 -0.73 -1.46 1.94
N MET A 98 -1.89 -1.64 1.34
CA MET A 98 -3.17 -1.63 2.05
C MET A 98 -3.21 -2.73 3.12
N ILE A 99 -2.64 -3.91 2.81
CA ILE A 99 -2.60 -5.05 3.73
C ILE A 99 -1.83 -4.71 5.00
N ASP A 100 -0.64 -4.10 4.88
CA ASP A 100 0.17 -3.72 6.03
C ASP A 100 -0.52 -2.67 6.89
N ILE A 101 -1.12 -1.66 6.26
CA ILE A 101 -1.87 -0.61 6.95
C ILE A 101 -3.02 -1.22 7.75
N LEU A 102 -3.81 -2.09 7.12
CA LEU A 102 -4.95 -2.73 7.78
C LEU A 102 -4.53 -3.74 8.84
N SER A 103 -3.45 -4.49 8.60
CA SER A 103 -2.92 -5.47 9.57
C SER A 103 -2.48 -4.79 10.86
N LEU A 104 -1.65 -3.75 10.79
CA LEU A 104 -1.19 -3.03 11.97
C LEU A 104 -2.32 -2.26 12.67
N ARG A 105 -3.24 -1.68 11.91
CA ARG A 105 -4.44 -1.07 12.45
C ARG A 105 -5.29 -2.07 13.23
N ASN A 106 -5.57 -3.23 12.64
CA ASN A 106 -6.37 -4.26 13.28
C ASN A 106 -5.69 -4.82 14.54
N LYS A 107 -4.38 -4.96 14.53
CA LYS A 107 -3.59 -5.34 15.71
C LYS A 107 -3.85 -4.36 16.87
N LEU A 108 -3.85 -3.05 16.58
CA LEU A 108 -4.09 -2.03 17.59
C LEU A 108 -5.55 -1.99 18.09
N ILE A 109 -6.54 -2.20 17.20
CA ILE A 109 -7.96 -2.10 17.55
C ILE A 109 -8.44 -3.34 18.30
N LYS A 110 -7.93 -4.53 17.98
CA LYS A 110 -8.36 -5.80 18.59
C LYS A 110 -7.83 -6.01 19.99
N ASP A 111 -6.73 -5.38 20.35
CA ASP A 111 -6.10 -5.53 21.66
C ASP A 111 -6.05 -4.16 22.36
N GLU A 112 -6.89 -3.99 23.37
CA GLU A 112 -6.99 -2.76 24.15
C GLU A 112 -5.69 -2.41 24.90
N GLN A 113 -4.81 -3.38 25.12
CA GLN A 113 -3.50 -3.17 25.75
C GLN A 113 -2.43 -2.72 24.75
N GLN A 114 -2.70 -2.83 23.45
CA GLN A 114 -1.79 -2.38 22.41
C GLN A 114 -1.76 -0.85 22.31
N THR A 115 -0.55 -0.33 22.18
CA THR A 115 -0.29 1.08 21.86
C THR A 115 0.32 1.18 20.48
N CYS A 116 0.38 2.38 19.90
CA CYS A 116 1.09 2.57 18.65
C CYS A 116 2.57 2.16 18.73
N TYR A 117 3.18 2.27 19.92
CA TYR A 117 4.57 1.84 20.16
C TYR A 117 4.73 0.32 20.12
N THR A 118 3.84 -0.41 20.76
CA THR A 118 3.90 -1.88 20.77
C THR A 118 3.41 -2.50 19.48
N ALA A 119 2.48 -1.86 18.79
CA ALA A 119 1.96 -2.34 17.51
C ALA A 119 2.97 -2.31 16.36
N VAL A 120 3.95 -1.39 16.38
CA VAL A 120 5.02 -1.31 15.37
C VAL A 120 6.21 -2.24 15.67
N THR A 121 5.98 -3.30 16.44
CA THR A 121 6.94 -4.37 16.70
C THR A 121 6.45 -5.69 16.15
N HIS A 122 7.39 -6.56 15.83
CA HIS A 122 7.13 -7.95 15.46
C HIS A 122 7.96 -8.83 16.40
N GLU A 123 7.33 -9.78 17.09
CA GLU A 123 7.97 -10.64 18.10
C GLU A 123 8.82 -9.87 19.15
N GLY A 124 8.30 -8.71 19.57
CA GLY A 124 8.97 -7.85 20.56
C GLY A 124 10.11 -6.99 20.03
N SER A 125 10.45 -7.11 18.74
CA SER A 125 11.50 -6.30 18.10
C SER A 125 10.89 -5.21 17.22
N PRO A 126 11.47 -4.00 17.17
CA PRO A 126 11.01 -2.94 16.27
C PRO A 126 11.10 -3.34 14.80
N ILE A 127 10.12 -2.91 14.00
CA ILE A 127 10.15 -3.10 12.56
C ILE A 127 11.08 -2.06 11.95
N GLY A 128 12.19 -2.52 11.35
CA GLY A 128 13.23 -1.67 10.81
C GLY A 128 13.18 -1.55 9.29
N TYR A 129 13.76 -0.47 8.75
CA TYR A 129 13.98 -0.31 7.32
C TYR A 129 15.26 -1.01 6.93
N GLN A 130 15.16 -1.97 6.01
CA GLN A 130 16.31 -2.63 5.42
C GLN A 130 16.67 -1.94 4.11
N GLU A 131 17.78 -1.20 4.08
CA GLU A 131 18.40 -0.75 2.83
C GLU A 131 19.31 -1.88 2.29
N GLU A 132 19.33 -2.05 0.96
CA GLU A 132 19.92 -3.22 0.30
C GLU A 132 21.41 -3.48 0.59
N ASN A 133 22.14 -2.50 1.19
CA ASN A 133 23.57 -2.57 1.45
C ASN A 133 23.99 -2.25 2.89
N GLU A 134 23.06 -2.05 3.82
CA GLU A 134 23.42 -1.71 5.20
C GLU A 134 23.25 -2.89 6.16
N LYS A 135 24.34 -3.19 6.90
CA LYS A 135 24.33 -4.22 7.96
C LYS A 135 23.60 -3.75 9.23
N ASN A 136 23.40 -2.45 9.39
CA ASN A 136 22.75 -1.85 10.56
C ASN A 136 21.43 -1.20 10.17
N VAL A 137 20.38 -1.51 10.92
CA VAL A 137 19.07 -0.88 10.76
C VAL A 137 19.02 0.34 11.66
N ASP A 138 19.26 1.52 11.11
CA ASP A 138 19.26 2.78 11.86
C ASP A 138 17.89 3.46 11.92
N HIS A 139 16.94 2.99 11.08
CA HIS A 139 15.60 3.57 11.00
C HIS A 139 14.51 2.52 11.24
N PHE A 140 13.54 2.88 12.07
CA PHE A 140 12.43 2.01 12.45
C PHE A 140 11.10 2.63 12.04
N LEU A 141 10.09 1.75 11.88
CA LEU A 141 8.72 2.19 11.64
C LEU A 141 8.23 3.00 12.84
N ALA A 142 7.95 4.28 12.60
CA ALA A 142 7.55 5.19 13.67
C ALA A 142 6.11 4.96 14.12
N PRO A 143 5.84 4.96 15.43
CA PRO A 143 4.47 4.89 15.97
C PRO A 143 3.53 5.96 15.42
N SER A 144 4.07 7.16 15.14
CA SER A 144 3.33 8.26 14.51
C SER A 144 2.82 7.94 13.11
N THR A 145 3.50 7.03 12.40
CA THR A 145 3.05 6.55 11.07
C THR A 145 1.79 5.72 11.22
N LEU A 146 1.75 4.80 12.17
CA LEU A 146 0.56 4.01 12.47
C LEU A 146 -0.62 4.89 12.92
N TRP A 147 -0.36 5.87 13.77
CA TRP A 147 -1.39 6.82 14.19
C TRP A 147 -2.01 7.59 13.01
N ARG A 148 -1.19 8.03 12.03
CA ARG A 148 -1.67 8.67 10.80
C ARG A 148 -2.50 7.73 9.94
N TRP A 149 -2.17 6.44 9.88
CA TRP A 149 -2.94 5.45 9.13
C TRP A 149 -4.31 5.22 9.75
N ILE A 150 -4.38 5.12 11.08
CA ILE A 150 -5.64 4.98 11.81
C ILE A 150 -6.53 6.19 11.56
N LYS A 151 -5.99 7.39 11.70
CA LYS A 151 -6.71 8.63 11.43
C LYS A 151 -7.22 8.72 9.98
N TRP A 152 -6.42 8.27 9.04
CA TRP A 152 -6.79 8.25 7.61
C TRP A 152 -7.92 7.24 7.32
N SER A 153 -7.93 6.09 7.96
CA SER A 153 -8.95 5.05 7.77
C SER A 153 -10.29 5.35 8.44
N GLY A 154 -10.39 6.43 9.21
CA GLY A 154 -11.66 6.92 9.76
C GLY A 154 -12.20 6.22 11.00
N ASP A 155 -11.45 5.29 11.60
CA ASP A 155 -11.95 4.43 12.67
C ASP A 155 -11.41 4.76 14.07
N ILE A 156 -11.19 6.01 14.36
CA ILE A 156 -11.03 6.39 15.77
C ILE A 156 -12.38 6.92 16.26
N LYS A 157 -13.26 6.02 16.66
CA LYS A 157 -14.21 6.34 17.73
C LYS A 157 -13.41 6.31 19.03
N LYS A 158 -13.17 7.47 19.59
CA LYS A 158 -12.77 7.62 20.98
C LYS A 158 -13.90 7.12 21.88
#